data_798c0bfc5804730fe1336ac246dd76af
#
_entry.id   798c0bfc5804730fe1336ac246dd76af
#
_cell.length_a   1.000
_cell.length_b   1.000
_cell.length_c   1.000
_cell.angle_alpha   90.00
_cell.angle_beta   90.00
_cell.angle_gamma   90.00
#
_symmetry.space_group_name_H-M   'P 1'
#
loop_
_entity.id
_entity.type
_entity.pdbx_description
1 polymer ?
#
loop_
_entity_poly.entity_id
_entity_poly.type
_entity_poly.pdbx_seq_one_letter_code
_entity_poly.pdbx_strand_id
1 'polypeptide(L)'
;MRGMILAAGEGTRLRPLTFARPKALVPVLTVPIMANIVRWLKTFGVTELAANLWYRGADIERFFGDGSAFGVHLIYLHEDEPHGTAGAVKLMADFLCAHGETFLVVGCDELIDLDLAAMVRFHKERHALVTISLAWVDDPRQFGVVHLDENGLIVRFVEKPKEWGDGRALVNSGVYLLEPEVLDRIPSGFYEFGRLVCSALW
;
A
#
# COMPACT_ATOMS: atom_id res chain seq x y z
N MET A 1 14.70 4.83 -5.02
CA MET A 1 13.59 4.14 -4.31
C MET A 1 12.57 3.67 -5.33
N ARG A 2 12.14 2.41 -5.28
CA ARG A 2 11.08 1.82 -6.08
C ARG A 2 9.77 1.77 -5.32
N GLY A 3 8.64 1.65 -6.04
CA GLY A 3 7.32 1.59 -5.42
C GLY A 3 6.47 0.43 -5.92
N MET A 4 5.57 -0.08 -5.08
CA MET A 4 4.56 -1.05 -5.45
C MET A 4 3.16 -0.52 -5.13
N ILE A 5 2.23 -0.66 -6.07
CA ILE A 5 0.83 -0.31 -5.92
C ILE A 5 0.01 -1.60 -5.78
N LEU A 6 -0.69 -1.77 -4.66
CA LEU A 6 -1.51 -2.96 -4.40
C LEU A 6 -2.86 -2.84 -5.11
N ALA A 7 -3.01 -3.51 -6.25
CA ALA A 7 -4.15 -3.35 -7.15
C ALA A 7 -4.94 -4.64 -7.44
N ALA A 8 -4.64 -5.76 -6.77
CA ALA A 8 -5.30 -7.05 -7.01
C ALA A 8 -6.72 -7.17 -6.41
N GLY A 9 -7.14 -6.26 -5.52
CA GLY A 9 -8.39 -6.39 -4.78
C GLY A 9 -9.67 -6.25 -5.62
N GLU A 10 -10.71 -7.04 -5.31
CA GLU A 10 -12.02 -6.98 -5.97
C GLU A 10 -12.81 -5.68 -5.76
N GLY A 11 -12.53 -4.94 -4.68
CA GLY A 11 -13.28 -3.74 -4.35
C GLY A 11 -14.76 -3.98 -4.03
N THR A 12 -15.09 -5.07 -3.34
CA THR A 12 -16.47 -5.52 -3.05
C THR A 12 -17.32 -4.45 -2.36
N ARG A 13 -16.71 -3.62 -1.50
CA ARG A 13 -17.38 -2.50 -0.82
C ARG A 13 -17.84 -1.37 -1.75
N LEU A 14 -17.23 -1.26 -2.94
CA LEU A 14 -17.59 -0.28 -3.96
C LEU A 14 -18.58 -0.82 -4.99
N ARG A 15 -19.14 -2.01 -4.80
CA ARG A 15 -20.20 -2.53 -5.67
C ARG A 15 -21.44 -1.62 -5.60
N PRO A 16 -22.12 -1.35 -6.73
CA PRO A 16 -22.01 -2.01 -8.04
C PRO A 16 -20.91 -1.44 -8.96
N LEU A 17 -20.20 -0.36 -8.61
CA LEU A 17 -19.20 0.28 -9.46
C LEU A 17 -18.11 -0.70 -9.93
N THR A 18 -17.69 -1.58 -9.02
CA THR A 18 -16.60 -2.52 -9.30
C THR A 18 -17.04 -3.77 -10.08
N PHE A 19 -18.30 -3.93 -10.41
CA PHE A 19 -18.72 -4.94 -11.40
C PHE A 19 -18.26 -4.59 -12.83
N ALA A 20 -18.25 -3.30 -13.16
CA ALA A 20 -17.92 -2.83 -14.50
C ALA A 20 -16.46 -2.45 -14.69
N ARG A 21 -15.72 -2.16 -13.60
CA ARG A 21 -14.31 -1.72 -13.62
C ARG A 21 -13.59 -2.09 -12.35
N PRO A 22 -12.25 -2.33 -12.36
CA PRO A 22 -11.50 -2.57 -11.13
C PRO A 22 -11.48 -1.31 -10.28
N LYS A 23 -11.32 -1.46 -8.94
CA LYS A 23 -11.34 -0.30 -8.01
C LYS A 23 -10.26 0.73 -8.34
N ALA A 24 -9.10 0.29 -8.82
CA ALA A 24 -7.99 1.15 -9.28
C ALA A 24 -8.40 2.14 -10.37
N LEU A 25 -9.42 1.80 -11.19
CA LEU A 25 -9.95 2.63 -12.27
C LEU A 25 -11.26 3.35 -11.91
N VAL A 26 -11.75 3.24 -10.67
CA VAL A 26 -12.87 4.07 -10.22
C VAL A 26 -12.43 5.53 -10.22
N PRO A 27 -13.14 6.43 -10.92
CA PRO A 27 -12.73 7.82 -10.98
C PRO A 27 -13.07 8.57 -9.69
N VAL A 28 -12.11 9.39 -9.25
CA VAL A 28 -12.36 10.47 -8.30
C VAL A 28 -12.41 11.75 -9.10
N LEU A 29 -13.57 12.41 -9.11
CA LEU A 29 -13.90 13.43 -10.11
C LEU A 29 -13.86 12.82 -11.52
N THR A 30 -12.84 13.10 -12.30
CA THR A 30 -12.69 12.62 -13.70
C THR A 30 -11.48 11.73 -13.91
N VAL A 31 -10.67 11.47 -12.87
CA VAL A 31 -9.39 10.77 -12.97
C VAL A 31 -9.45 9.45 -12.19
N PRO A 32 -9.05 8.30 -12.77
CA PRO A 32 -8.91 7.05 -12.02
C PRO A 32 -8.05 7.23 -10.78
N ILE A 33 -8.49 6.64 -9.65
CA ILE A 33 -7.83 6.86 -8.37
C ILE A 33 -6.35 6.44 -8.40
N MET A 34 -6.03 5.31 -9.00
CA MET A 34 -4.63 4.87 -9.15
C MET A 34 -3.79 5.83 -10.01
N ALA A 35 -4.39 6.54 -10.98
CA ALA A 35 -3.67 7.54 -11.76
C ALA A 35 -3.27 8.76 -10.91
N ASN A 36 -4.08 9.13 -9.91
CA ASN A 36 -3.70 10.15 -8.93
C ASN A 36 -2.54 9.69 -8.07
N ILE A 37 -2.53 8.41 -7.65
CA ILE A 37 -1.43 7.81 -6.89
C ILE A 37 -0.14 7.80 -7.71
N VAL A 38 -0.17 7.35 -8.96
CA VAL A 38 0.99 7.38 -9.86
C VAL A 38 1.54 8.80 -10.03
N ARG A 39 0.67 9.80 -10.20
CA ARG A 39 1.09 11.21 -10.28
C ARG A 39 1.73 11.69 -8.98
N TRP A 40 1.13 11.36 -7.83
CA TRP A 40 1.66 11.69 -6.52
C TRP A 40 3.05 11.08 -6.32
N LEU A 41 3.23 9.78 -6.59
CA LEU A 41 4.53 9.10 -6.51
C LEU A 41 5.59 9.79 -7.39
N LYS A 42 5.22 10.12 -8.63
CA LYS A 42 6.10 10.82 -9.56
C LYS A 42 6.57 12.17 -9.03
N THR A 43 5.72 12.94 -8.32
CA THR A 43 6.12 14.25 -7.76
C THR A 43 7.26 14.13 -6.75
N PHE A 44 7.41 12.96 -6.13
CA PHE A 44 8.52 12.64 -5.21
C PHE A 44 9.65 11.83 -5.87
N GLY A 45 9.65 11.71 -7.20
CA GLY A 45 10.71 11.03 -7.95
C GLY A 45 10.64 9.50 -7.89
N VAL A 46 9.52 8.92 -7.42
CA VAL A 46 9.28 7.48 -7.44
C VAL A 46 8.67 7.12 -8.80
N THR A 47 9.54 6.76 -9.75
CA THR A 47 9.17 6.52 -11.17
C THR A 47 9.29 5.07 -11.62
N GLU A 48 9.99 4.23 -10.86
CA GLU A 48 10.06 2.78 -11.07
C GLU A 48 9.00 2.11 -10.20
N LEU A 49 7.92 1.63 -10.82
CA LEU A 49 6.73 1.14 -10.14
C LEU A 49 6.41 -0.30 -10.53
N ALA A 50 5.83 -1.05 -9.58
CA ALA A 50 5.18 -2.32 -9.83
C ALA A 50 3.71 -2.24 -9.40
N ALA A 51 2.84 -3.05 -10.01
CA ALA A 51 1.48 -3.26 -9.52
C ALA A 51 1.12 -4.73 -9.58
N ASN A 52 0.52 -5.28 -8.51
CA ASN A 52 -0.05 -6.62 -8.55
C ASN A 52 -1.47 -6.58 -9.10
N LEU A 53 -1.79 -7.56 -9.93
CA LEU A 53 -3.05 -7.65 -10.67
C LEU A 53 -3.69 -9.03 -10.45
N TRP A 54 -4.99 -9.02 -10.17
CA TRP A 54 -5.83 -10.21 -10.12
C TRP A 54 -7.22 -9.90 -10.68
N TYR A 55 -8.09 -9.28 -9.90
CA TYR A 55 -9.45 -8.96 -10.35
C TYR A 55 -9.42 -7.88 -11.43
N ARG A 56 -9.86 -8.26 -12.65
CA ARG A 56 -9.90 -7.36 -13.82
C ARG A 56 -8.55 -6.68 -14.11
N GLY A 57 -7.45 -7.36 -13.85
CA GLY A 57 -6.10 -6.81 -14.01
C GLY A 57 -5.81 -6.33 -15.44
N ALA A 58 -6.34 -7.04 -16.46
CA ALA A 58 -6.18 -6.64 -17.85
C ALA A 58 -6.77 -5.25 -18.17
N ASP A 59 -7.77 -4.78 -17.42
CA ASP A 59 -8.33 -3.42 -17.62
C ASP A 59 -7.35 -2.37 -17.07
N ILE A 60 -6.65 -2.67 -15.96
CA ILE A 60 -5.63 -1.81 -15.37
C ILE A 60 -4.43 -1.72 -16.32
N GLU A 61 -3.92 -2.86 -16.77
CA GLU A 61 -2.78 -2.94 -17.69
C GLU A 61 -3.07 -2.23 -19.02
N ARG A 62 -4.27 -2.39 -19.58
CA ARG A 62 -4.70 -1.68 -20.79
C ARG A 62 -4.73 -0.16 -20.61
N PHE A 63 -5.11 0.32 -19.40
CA PHE A 63 -5.21 1.74 -19.12
C PHE A 63 -3.85 2.40 -18.92
N PHE A 64 -2.94 1.74 -18.16
CA PHE A 64 -1.65 2.33 -17.81
C PHE A 64 -0.52 1.97 -18.80
N GLY A 65 -0.64 0.85 -19.54
CA GLY A 65 0.42 0.33 -20.39
C GLY A 65 1.71 0.10 -19.59
N ASP A 66 2.83 0.50 -20.13
CA ASP A 66 4.13 0.47 -19.45
C ASP A 66 4.38 1.67 -18.51
N GLY A 67 3.39 2.52 -18.32
CA GLY A 67 3.48 3.72 -17.49
C GLY A 67 4.06 4.95 -18.18
N SER A 68 4.62 4.83 -19.38
CA SER A 68 5.30 5.92 -20.10
C SER A 68 4.43 7.14 -20.32
N ALA A 69 3.13 6.95 -20.61
CA ALA A 69 2.16 8.03 -20.74
C ALA A 69 1.96 8.85 -19.46
N PHE A 70 2.30 8.28 -18.29
CA PHE A 70 2.27 8.93 -16.98
C PHE A 70 3.65 9.42 -16.55
N GLY A 71 4.69 9.12 -17.33
CA GLY A 71 6.08 9.47 -17.07
C GLY A 71 6.70 8.65 -15.94
N VAL A 72 6.32 7.40 -15.84
CA VAL A 72 6.85 6.36 -14.97
C VAL A 72 7.13 5.10 -15.78
N HIS A 73 7.86 4.15 -15.21
CA HIS A 73 7.99 2.78 -15.71
C HIS A 73 7.16 1.88 -14.78
N LEU A 74 6.17 1.19 -15.32
CA LEU A 74 5.24 0.37 -14.57
C LEU A 74 5.29 -1.08 -15.07
N ILE A 75 5.64 -2.00 -14.18
CA ILE A 75 5.61 -3.44 -14.42
C ILE A 75 4.48 -4.11 -13.65
N TYR A 76 4.09 -5.31 -14.04
CA TYR A 76 2.95 -5.99 -13.46
C TYR A 76 3.31 -7.38 -12.92
N LEU A 77 2.77 -7.70 -11.73
CA LEU A 77 2.71 -9.05 -11.18
C LEU A 77 1.29 -9.58 -11.42
N HIS A 78 1.16 -10.55 -12.33
CA HIS A 78 -0.11 -11.27 -12.52
C HIS A 78 -0.23 -12.39 -11.49
N GLU A 79 -1.24 -12.32 -10.65
CA GLU A 79 -1.52 -13.33 -9.63
C GLU A 79 -2.59 -14.29 -10.13
N ASP A 80 -2.34 -15.61 -10.08
CA ASP A 80 -3.34 -16.64 -10.38
C ASP A 80 -4.34 -16.77 -9.23
N GLU A 81 -3.87 -16.55 -8.01
CA GLU A 81 -4.65 -16.45 -6.78
C GLU A 81 -4.11 -15.33 -5.89
N PRO A 82 -4.95 -14.71 -5.05
CA PRO A 82 -4.49 -13.64 -4.17
C PRO A 82 -3.45 -14.10 -3.16
N HIS A 83 -2.29 -13.45 -3.10
CA HIS A 83 -1.24 -13.72 -2.10
C HIS A 83 -1.34 -12.81 -0.88
N GLY A 84 -2.37 -11.96 -0.80
CA GLY A 84 -2.48 -10.93 0.23
C GLY A 84 -1.52 -9.76 -0.02
N THR A 85 -1.61 -8.75 0.82
CA THR A 85 -0.89 -7.48 0.60
C THR A 85 0.63 -7.63 0.76
N ALA A 86 1.09 -8.30 1.80
CA ALA A 86 2.53 -8.52 2.03
C ALA A 86 3.09 -9.68 1.20
N GLY A 87 2.30 -10.75 0.96
CA GLY A 87 2.70 -11.86 0.09
C GLY A 87 3.00 -11.39 -1.33
N ALA A 88 2.15 -10.53 -1.91
CA ALA A 88 2.39 -9.93 -3.22
C ALA A 88 3.68 -9.10 -3.27
N VAL A 89 3.98 -8.36 -2.20
CA VAL A 89 5.26 -7.62 -2.07
C VAL A 89 6.45 -8.56 -2.08
N LYS A 90 6.36 -9.69 -1.38
CA LYS A 90 7.44 -10.70 -1.40
C LYS A 90 7.69 -11.27 -2.79
N LEU A 91 6.66 -11.49 -3.60
CA LEU A 91 6.80 -11.95 -4.97
C LEU A 91 7.51 -10.93 -5.89
N MET A 92 7.48 -9.66 -5.52
CA MET A 92 8.17 -8.58 -6.25
C MET A 92 9.53 -8.20 -5.64
N ALA A 93 10.09 -9.02 -4.74
CA ALA A 93 11.33 -8.76 -4.01
C ALA A 93 12.49 -8.38 -4.93
N ASP A 94 12.72 -9.14 -6.00
CA ASP A 94 13.82 -8.90 -6.94
C ASP A 94 13.72 -7.51 -7.61
N PHE A 95 12.51 -7.08 -7.93
CA PHE A 95 12.30 -5.74 -8.45
C PHE A 95 12.47 -4.69 -7.35
N LEU A 96 11.79 -4.83 -6.24
CA LEU A 96 11.75 -3.81 -5.19
C LEU A 96 13.11 -3.57 -4.54
N CYS A 97 13.89 -4.65 -4.34
CA CYS A 97 15.16 -4.61 -3.64
C CYS A 97 16.39 -4.62 -4.55
N ALA A 98 16.24 -4.46 -5.87
CA ALA A 98 17.35 -4.57 -6.83
C ALA A 98 18.58 -3.69 -6.52
N HIS A 99 18.42 -2.63 -5.72
CA HIS A 99 19.50 -1.74 -5.29
C HIS A 99 19.75 -1.75 -3.79
N GLY A 100 19.10 -2.65 -3.03
CA GLY A 100 19.22 -2.70 -1.56
C GLY A 100 18.72 -1.44 -0.85
N GLU A 101 17.78 -0.73 -1.47
CA GLU A 101 17.24 0.54 -0.93
C GLU A 101 15.85 0.33 -0.32
N THR A 102 15.50 1.22 0.62
CA THR A 102 14.11 1.39 1.09
C THR A 102 13.14 1.45 -0.09
N PHE A 103 12.04 0.73 -0.03
CA PHE A 103 11.00 0.75 -1.04
C PHE A 103 9.63 1.17 -0.47
N LEU A 104 8.74 1.62 -1.34
CA LEU A 104 7.43 2.11 -0.97
C LEU A 104 6.36 1.10 -1.39
N VAL A 105 5.33 0.92 -0.55
CA VAL A 105 4.11 0.20 -0.90
C VAL A 105 2.90 1.07 -0.61
N VAL A 106 1.91 1.08 -1.52
CA VAL A 106 0.69 1.88 -1.38
C VAL A 106 -0.53 1.14 -1.94
N GLY A 107 -1.69 1.31 -1.31
CA GLY A 107 -2.97 0.84 -1.84
C GLY A 107 -3.36 1.58 -3.12
N CYS A 108 -4.06 0.93 -4.04
CA CYS A 108 -4.48 1.56 -5.30
C CYS A 108 -5.72 2.47 -5.19
N ASP A 109 -6.33 2.55 -4.03
CA ASP A 109 -7.60 3.26 -3.76
C ASP A 109 -7.48 4.35 -2.67
N GLU A 110 -6.26 4.77 -2.37
CA GLU A 110 -5.99 5.82 -1.39
C GLU A 110 -6.10 7.22 -2.01
N LEU A 111 -6.74 8.15 -1.28
CA LEU A 111 -6.63 9.58 -1.55
C LEU A 111 -5.56 10.15 -0.62
N ILE A 112 -4.43 10.51 -1.19
CA ILE A 112 -3.22 10.80 -0.44
C ILE A 112 -2.89 12.29 -0.47
N ASP A 113 -2.75 12.89 0.73
CA ASP A 113 -2.19 14.20 0.96
C ASP A 113 -1.04 14.07 1.98
N LEU A 114 -0.05 13.25 1.64
CA LEU A 114 1.10 12.92 2.47
C LEU A 114 2.37 13.53 1.88
N ASP A 115 3.15 14.25 2.69
CA ASP A 115 4.53 14.61 2.36
C ASP A 115 5.43 13.36 2.46
N LEU A 116 5.58 12.65 1.33
CA LEU A 116 6.42 11.46 1.25
C LEU A 116 7.89 11.78 1.59
N ALA A 117 8.38 12.97 1.27
CA ALA A 117 9.75 13.35 1.60
C ALA A 117 9.94 13.46 3.12
N ALA A 118 8.95 13.99 3.84
CA ALA A 118 8.97 14.01 5.31
C ALA A 118 8.89 12.58 5.89
N MET A 119 8.06 11.72 5.32
CA MET A 119 7.97 10.32 5.75
C MET A 119 9.30 9.57 5.55
N VAL A 120 9.98 9.77 4.41
CA VAL A 120 11.30 9.17 4.13
C VAL A 120 12.36 9.69 5.11
N ARG A 121 12.38 10.98 5.42
CA ARG A 121 13.30 11.53 6.44
C ARG A 121 13.05 10.87 7.80
N PHE A 122 11.80 10.83 8.25
CA PHE A 122 11.41 10.20 9.50
C PHE A 122 11.83 8.73 9.57
N HIS A 123 11.58 7.96 8.50
CA HIS A 123 11.96 6.55 8.38
C HIS A 123 13.47 6.37 8.60
N LYS A 124 14.29 7.16 7.91
CA LYS A 124 15.77 7.11 8.00
C LYS A 124 16.28 7.55 9.37
N GLU A 125 15.75 8.63 9.93
CA GLU A 125 16.15 9.14 11.27
C GLU A 125 15.87 8.14 12.39
N ARG A 126 14.81 7.34 12.23
CA ARG A 126 14.41 6.30 13.19
C ARG A 126 15.07 4.96 12.93
N HIS A 127 15.84 4.79 11.87
CA HIS A 127 16.38 3.51 11.43
C HIS A 127 15.31 2.40 11.44
N ALA A 128 14.09 2.76 11.00
CA ALA A 128 12.94 1.88 11.08
C ALA A 128 12.99 0.81 9.98
N LEU A 129 12.63 -0.44 10.31
CA LEU A 129 12.42 -1.49 9.30
C LEU A 129 11.14 -1.26 8.51
N VAL A 130 10.11 -0.70 9.17
CA VAL A 130 8.81 -0.38 8.59
C VAL A 130 8.35 0.96 9.14
N THR A 131 7.90 1.84 8.26
CA THR A 131 7.17 3.06 8.63
C THR A 131 5.82 3.05 7.94
N ILE A 132 4.76 3.34 8.69
CA ILE A 132 3.38 3.33 8.22
C ILE A 132 2.80 4.72 8.34
N SER A 133 2.14 5.21 7.29
CA SER A 133 1.35 6.43 7.40
C SER A 133 0.06 6.17 8.16
N LEU A 134 -0.32 7.09 9.04
CA LEU A 134 -1.51 6.97 9.88
C LEU A 134 -2.44 8.16 9.66
N ALA A 135 -3.73 7.92 9.81
CA ALA A 135 -4.76 8.94 9.77
C ALA A 135 -5.73 8.83 10.96
N TRP A 136 -6.28 9.95 11.40
CA TRP A 136 -7.32 9.97 12.41
C TRP A 136 -8.70 9.78 11.76
N VAL A 137 -9.48 8.83 12.29
CA VAL A 137 -10.86 8.58 11.86
C VAL A 137 -11.80 8.51 13.06
N ASP A 138 -13.06 8.87 12.86
CA ASP A 138 -14.09 8.79 13.91
C ASP A 138 -14.65 7.36 14.04
N ASP A 139 -14.73 6.62 12.93
CA ASP A 139 -15.14 5.20 12.91
C ASP A 139 -14.05 4.31 12.34
N PRO A 140 -13.27 3.59 13.17
CA PRO A 140 -12.16 2.79 12.72
C PRO A 140 -12.54 1.35 12.33
N ARG A 141 -13.80 0.93 12.39
CA ARG A 141 -14.22 -0.47 12.21
C ARG A 141 -13.89 -1.07 10.84
N GLN A 142 -13.53 -0.24 9.86
CA GLN A 142 -13.14 -0.67 8.51
C GLN A 142 -11.61 -0.67 8.28
N PHE A 143 -10.82 -0.31 9.30
CA PHE A 143 -9.39 -0.06 9.18
C PHE A 143 -8.59 -0.90 10.19
N GLY A 144 -7.28 -0.98 9.97
CA GLY A 144 -6.34 -1.44 10.99
C GLY A 144 -6.04 -0.31 11.98
N VAL A 145 -6.47 -0.48 13.23
CA VAL A 145 -6.21 0.49 14.32
C VAL A 145 -4.81 0.32 14.86
N VAL A 146 -4.11 1.42 15.04
CA VAL A 146 -2.73 1.46 15.51
C VAL A 146 -2.64 2.17 16.86
N HIS A 147 -1.98 1.54 17.82
CA HIS A 147 -1.62 2.16 19.10
C HIS A 147 -0.12 2.43 19.11
N LEU A 148 0.25 3.65 19.47
CA LEU A 148 1.64 4.09 19.56
C LEU A 148 2.05 4.28 21.04
N ASP A 149 3.33 4.09 21.30
CA ASP A 149 3.95 4.56 22.55
C ASP A 149 4.32 6.06 22.44
N GLU A 150 4.93 6.59 23.50
CA GLU A 150 5.39 7.99 23.58
C GLU A 150 6.48 8.35 22.55
N ASN A 151 7.17 7.36 22.00
CA ASN A 151 8.22 7.52 20.99
C ASN A 151 7.69 7.38 19.57
N GLY A 152 6.39 7.09 19.41
CA GLY A 152 5.76 6.84 18.11
C GLY A 152 6.00 5.44 17.55
N LEU A 153 6.44 4.49 18.39
CA LEU A 153 6.54 3.08 18.01
C LEU A 153 5.17 2.42 18.12
N ILE A 154 4.87 1.57 17.14
CA ILE A 154 3.64 0.78 17.14
C ILE A 154 3.77 -0.30 18.23
N VAL A 155 2.88 -0.24 19.22
CA VAL A 155 2.84 -1.23 20.32
C VAL A 155 1.67 -2.21 20.19
N ARG A 156 0.69 -1.87 19.38
CA ARG A 156 -0.47 -2.73 19.10
C ARG A 156 -1.09 -2.39 17.76
N PHE A 157 -1.52 -3.42 17.04
CA PHE A 157 -2.29 -3.33 15.81
C PHE A 157 -3.54 -4.18 15.92
N VAL A 158 -4.71 -3.64 15.59
CA VAL A 158 -5.99 -4.34 15.64
C VAL A 158 -6.69 -4.21 14.29
N GLU A 159 -6.72 -5.28 13.53
CA GLU A 159 -7.38 -5.31 12.22
C GLU A 159 -8.90 -5.31 12.38
N LYS A 160 -9.56 -4.30 11.80
CA LYS A 160 -11.02 -4.15 11.69
C LYS A 160 -11.76 -4.54 12.99
N PRO A 161 -11.59 -3.78 14.07
CA PRO A 161 -12.24 -4.10 15.34
C PRO A 161 -13.78 -4.17 15.14
N LYS A 162 -14.40 -5.22 15.68
CA LYS A 162 -15.87 -5.40 15.57
C LYS A 162 -16.62 -4.34 16.35
N GLU A 163 -16.05 -3.93 17.46
CA GLU A 163 -16.60 -2.93 18.38
C GLU A 163 -15.58 -1.82 18.56
N TRP A 164 -16.05 -0.60 18.64
CA TRP A 164 -15.27 0.57 18.97
C TRP A 164 -16.09 1.44 19.92
N GLY A 165 -15.45 1.92 20.97
CA GLY A 165 -16.05 2.88 21.88
C GLY A 165 -16.15 4.27 21.28
N ASP A 166 -16.37 5.27 22.09
CA ASP A 166 -16.41 6.67 21.66
C ASP A 166 -14.98 7.20 21.42
N GLY A 167 -14.86 8.09 20.43
CA GLY A 167 -13.63 8.82 20.14
C GLY A 167 -12.94 8.39 18.85
N ARG A 168 -11.95 9.21 18.46
CA ARG A 168 -11.17 9.02 17.24
C ARG A 168 -10.07 7.97 17.44
N ALA A 169 -9.72 7.28 16.38
CA ALA A 169 -8.61 6.33 16.36
C ALA A 169 -7.58 6.68 15.29
N LEU A 170 -6.32 6.36 15.57
CA LEU A 170 -5.27 6.30 14.54
C LEU A 170 -5.42 4.99 13.78
N VAL A 171 -5.50 5.10 12.46
CA VAL A 171 -5.62 3.94 11.58
C VAL A 171 -4.53 3.94 10.52
N ASN A 172 -4.19 2.75 10.06
CA ASN A 172 -3.34 2.55 8.91
C ASN A 172 -3.99 3.16 7.66
N SER A 173 -3.30 4.08 7.00
CA SER A 173 -3.76 4.78 5.81
C SER A 173 -3.16 4.25 4.49
N GLY A 174 -2.59 3.03 4.52
CA GLY A 174 -2.24 2.29 3.31
C GLY A 174 -0.96 2.70 2.60
N VAL A 175 -0.10 3.53 3.21
CA VAL A 175 1.23 3.87 2.67
C VAL A 175 2.32 3.37 3.61
N TYR A 176 3.30 2.65 3.05
CA TYR A 176 4.37 2.00 3.81
C TYR A 176 5.74 2.31 3.20
N LEU A 177 6.73 2.55 4.04
CA LEU A 177 8.14 2.46 3.71
C LEU A 177 8.73 1.24 4.39
N LEU A 178 9.50 0.46 3.62
CA LEU A 178 9.99 -0.84 4.04
C LEU A 178 11.47 -0.96 3.68
N GLU A 179 12.27 -1.48 4.62
CA GLU A 179 13.61 -1.92 4.32
C GLU A 179 13.60 -3.35 3.73
N PRO A 180 14.56 -3.69 2.84
CA PRO A 180 14.63 -5.01 2.20
C PRO A 180 14.57 -6.18 3.17
N GLU A 181 15.17 -6.05 4.36
CA GLU A 181 15.24 -7.06 5.41
C GLU A 181 13.86 -7.49 5.93
N VAL A 182 12.84 -6.66 5.74
CA VAL A 182 11.45 -6.99 6.09
C VAL A 182 10.94 -8.20 5.31
N LEU A 183 11.41 -8.41 4.07
CA LEU A 183 10.97 -9.50 3.21
C LEU A 183 11.29 -10.88 3.81
N ASP A 184 12.34 -10.99 4.63
CA ASP A 184 12.70 -12.25 5.31
C ASP A 184 11.67 -12.65 6.37
N ARG A 185 10.89 -11.67 6.87
CA ARG A 185 9.81 -11.89 7.86
C ARG A 185 8.47 -12.26 7.23
N ILE A 186 8.35 -12.17 5.91
CA ILE A 186 7.13 -12.52 5.19
C ILE A 186 7.23 -13.99 4.76
N PRO A 187 6.34 -14.89 5.23
CA PRO A 187 6.32 -16.28 4.78
C PRO A 187 5.87 -16.37 3.31
N SER A 188 6.11 -17.51 2.67
CA SER A 188 5.56 -17.80 1.35
C SER A 188 4.04 -17.99 1.41
N GLY A 189 3.33 -17.58 0.34
CA GLY A 189 1.88 -17.71 0.20
C GLY A 189 1.12 -16.47 0.70
N PHE A 190 -0.13 -16.69 1.11
CA PHE A 190 -1.03 -15.60 1.50
C PHE A 190 -0.63 -14.95 2.82
N TYR A 191 -0.26 -13.67 2.77
CA TYR A 191 0.12 -12.91 3.95
C TYR A 191 -0.28 -11.43 3.84
N GLU A 192 -0.86 -10.90 4.91
CA GLU A 192 -1.34 -9.51 4.97
C GLU A 192 -0.40 -8.61 5.78
N PHE A 193 -0.30 -7.32 5.41
CA PHE A 193 0.49 -6.34 6.15
C PHE A 193 0.09 -6.22 7.63
N GLY A 194 -1.19 -6.34 7.96
CA GLY A 194 -1.62 -6.33 9.36
C GLY A 194 -0.93 -7.40 10.21
N ARG A 195 -0.69 -8.59 9.64
CA ARG A 195 0.06 -9.67 10.33
C ARG A 195 1.56 -9.36 10.38
N LEU A 196 2.12 -8.77 9.32
CA LEU A 196 3.52 -8.36 9.30
C LEU A 196 3.81 -7.34 10.39
N VAL A 197 2.96 -6.32 10.52
CA VAL A 197 3.10 -5.31 11.58
C VAL A 197 3.02 -5.95 12.95
N CYS A 198 2.03 -6.83 13.19
CA CYS A 198 1.94 -7.55 14.46
C CYS A 198 3.19 -8.40 14.75
N SER A 199 3.78 -9.06 13.74
CA SER A 199 4.97 -9.90 13.91
C SER A 199 6.27 -9.10 14.09
N ALA A 200 6.31 -7.85 13.64
CA ALA A 200 7.44 -6.95 13.79
C ALA A 200 7.51 -6.26 15.18
N LEU A 201 6.47 -6.41 16.00
CA LEU A 201 6.38 -5.84 17.34
C LEU A 201 7.09 -6.70 18.43
N TRP A 202 7.67 -7.87 18.04
CA TRP A 202 8.34 -8.82 18.98
C TRP A 202 9.80 -9.06 18.64
#